data_2de41fa744f5927c2dfeb2d3edc9ee41
#
_entry.id   2de41fa744f5927c2dfeb2d3edc9ee41
#
_cell.length_a   1.000
_cell.length_b   1.000
_cell.length_c   1.000
_cell.angle_alpha   90.00
_cell.angle_beta   90.00
_cell.angle_gamma   90.00
#
_symmetry.space_group_name_H-M   'P 1'
#
loop_
_entity.id
_entity.type
_entity.pdbx_description
1 polymer ?
#
loop_
_entity_poly.entity_id
_entity_poly.type
_entity_poly.pdbx_seq_one_letter_code
_entity_poly.pdbx_strand_id
1 'polypeptide(L)'
;MTAPGRELRDLDALLTGPVPATGPTVSEGDPATGEWTRTRGEGFVIAPLWMGSPLTGVYAPERNEAEEAAEAQLSALVRQLDDRYGPHRQVAMHVPLFRKIAGDPMPALFQALCDEDLLGDLTVWAPVPTARPETPTRQLAVSLSQSDGDAPMILCAVVSDHPITELPEDG
;
A
#
# COMPACT_ATOMS: atom_id res chain seq x y z
N MET A 1 -1.49 12.24 16.72
CA MET A 1 -0.20 12.19 16.03
C MET A 1 0.42 10.82 16.20
N THR A 2 0.85 10.21 15.10
CA THR A 2 1.49 8.89 15.16
C THR A 2 2.89 9.04 15.75
N ALA A 3 3.24 8.18 16.72
CA ALA A 3 4.57 8.21 17.31
C ALA A 3 5.64 7.87 16.26
N PRO A 4 6.79 8.57 16.23
CA PRO A 4 7.88 8.22 15.33
C PRO A 4 8.29 6.74 15.49
N GLY A 5 8.43 6.03 14.41
CA GLY A 5 8.81 4.63 14.39
C GLY A 5 7.68 3.64 14.49
N ARG A 6 6.43 4.10 14.71
CA ARG A 6 5.29 3.18 14.74
C ARG A 6 5.07 2.52 13.38
N GLU A 7 5.12 3.32 12.31
CA GLU A 7 4.99 2.80 10.95
C GLU A 7 6.09 1.79 10.65
N LEU A 8 7.32 2.05 11.06
CA LEU A 8 8.44 1.13 10.86
C LEU A 8 8.24 -0.19 11.63
N ARG A 9 7.71 -0.11 12.86
CA ARG A 9 7.44 -1.31 13.65
C ARG A 9 6.32 -2.15 13.04
N ASP A 10 5.26 -1.50 12.58
CA ASP A 10 4.14 -2.17 11.92
C ASP A 10 4.60 -2.81 10.61
N LEU A 11 5.45 -2.11 9.88
CA LEU A 11 6.02 -2.60 8.63
C LEU A 11 6.93 -3.81 8.88
N ASP A 12 7.78 -3.75 9.90
CA ASP A 12 8.64 -4.89 10.28
C ASP A 12 7.80 -6.11 10.66
N ALA A 13 6.68 -5.90 11.35
CA ALA A 13 5.77 -6.99 11.70
C ALA A 13 5.14 -7.61 10.45
N LEU A 14 4.80 -6.80 9.45
CA LEU A 14 4.29 -7.31 8.17
C LEU A 14 5.35 -8.11 7.42
N LEU A 15 6.59 -7.60 7.38
CA LEU A 15 7.69 -8.26 6.67
C LEU A 15 8.02 -9.63 7.25
N THR A 16 7.88 -9.80 8.55
CA THR A 16 8.18 -11.05 9.23
C THR A 16 6.95 -11.93 9.43
N GLY A 17 5.76 -11.39 9.16
CA GLY A 17 4.50 -12.10 9.34
C GLY A 17 4.19 -13.09 8.21
N PRO A 18 3.11 -13.86 8.37
CA PRO A 18 2.71 -14.82 7.36
C PRO A 18 2.15 -14.14 6.11
N VAL A 19 2.48 -14.69 4.95
CA VAL A 19 1.92 -14.30 3.66
C VAL A 19 1.32 -15.56 3.03
N PRO A 20 0.04 -15.57 2.63
CA PRO A 20 -0.55 -16.76 2.05
C PRO A 20 0.17 -17.18 0.77
N ALA A 21 0.49 -18.47 0.65
CA ALA A 21 1.08 -18.99 -0.57
C ALA A 21 0.06 -19.16 -1.67
N THR A 22 -1.18 -19.48 -1.30
CA THR A 22 -2.30 -19.70 -2.22
C THR A 22 -3.58 -19.24 -1.53
N GLY A 23 -4.64 -19.15 -2.31
CA GLY A 23 -5.99 -18.89 -1.80
C GLY A 23 -6.58 -17.60 -2.36
N PRO A 24 -7.86 -17.36 -2.07
CA PRO A 24 -8.56 -16.18 -2.58
C PRO A 24 -8.12 -14.93 -1.83
N THR A 25 -8.36 -13.78 -2.45
CA THR A 25 -8.17 -12.49 -1.80
C THR A 25 -9.28 -12.29 -0.76
N VAL A 26 -8.87 -11.99 0.47
CA VAL A 26 -9.77 -11.76 1.60
C VAL A 26 -9.44 -10.42 2.24
N SER A 27 -10.45 -9.58 2.45
CA SER A 27 -10.30 -8.30 3.10
C SER A 27 -10.90 -8.34 4.51
N GLU A 28 -10.17 -7.80 5.49
CA GLU A 28 -10.66 -7.62 6.85
C GLU A 28 -11.05 -6.16 7.03
N GLY A 29 -12.29 -5.85 6.69
CA GLY A 29 -12.81 -4.48 6.69
C GLY A 29 -12.78 -3.86 5.29
N ASP A 30 -13.01 -2.55 5.24
CA ASP A 30 -13.10 -1.78 4.01
C ASP A 30 -12.30 -0.48 4.14
N PRO A 31 -11.28 -0.26 3.31
CA PRO A 31 -10.52 0.99 3.36
C PRO A 31 -11.38 2.25 3.19
N ALA A 32 -12.44 2.18 2.40
CA ALA A 32 -13.29 3.33 2.14
C ALA A 32 -14.03 3.83 3.37
N THR A 33 -14.33 2.95 4.32
CA THR A 33 -15.01 3.33 5.58
C THR A 33 -14.03 3.71 6.68
N GLY A 34 -12.74 3.43 6.51
CA GLY A 34 -11.74 3.60 7.55
C GLY A 34 -11.69 2.46 8.55
N GLU A 35 -12.53 1.45 8.38
CA GLU A 35 -12.55 0.25 9.22
C GLU A 35 -11.90 -0.93 8.48
N TRP A 36 -10.59 -0.89 8.39
CA TRP A 36 -9.82 -1.85 7.61
C TRP A 36 -8.55 -2.24 8.37
N THR A 37 -8.31 -3.54 8.49
CA THR A 37 -7.15 -4.09 9.17
C THR A 37 -6.10 -4.59 8.17
N ARG A 38 -6.52 -5.34 7.18
CA ARG A 38 -5.64 -5.86 6.14
C ARG A 38 -6.43 -6.49 5.00
N THR A 39 -5.75 -6.68 3.89
CA THR A 39 -6.20 -7.50 2.78
C THR A 39 -5.09 -8.47 2.44
N ARG A 40 -5.41 -9.74 2.27
CA ARG A 40 -4.40 -10.75 1.94
C ARG A 40 -4.89 -11.60 0.78
N GLY A 41 -3.96 -12.09 -0.03
CA GLY A 41 -4.24 -12.98 -1.13
C GLY A 41 -3.01 -13.77 -1.48
N GLU A 42 -3.03 -14.43 -2.62
CA GLU A 42 -1.94 -15.28 -3.05
C GLU A 42 -0.63 -14.50 -3.18
N GLY A 43 0.30 -14.75 -2.26
CA GLY A 43 1.63 -14.16 -2.27
C GLY A 43 1.73 -12.73 -1.76
N PHE A 44 0.68 -12.14 -1.15
CA PHE A 44 0.76 -10.77 -0.66
C PHE A 44 -0.11 -10.50 0.55
N VAL A 45 0.26 -9.42 1.26
CA VAL A 45 -0.56 -8.80 2.32
C VAL A 45 -0.49 -7.28 2.13
N ILE A 46 -1.64 -6.63 2.23
CA ILE A 46 -1.76 -5.16 2.20
C ILE A 46 -2.34 -4.73 3.54
N ALA A 47 -1.75 -3.74 4.20
CA ALA A 47 -2.24 -3.26 5.48
C ALA A 47 -2.00 -1.77 5.66
N PRO A 48 -2.84 -1.08 6.46
CA PRO A 48 -2.60 0.33 6.73
C PRO A 48 -1.44 0.50 7.70
N LEU A 49 -0.59 1.49 7.44
CA LEU A 49 0.39 1.98 8.39
C LEU A 49 -0.13 3.22 9.10
N TRP A 50 -0.94 3.99 8.41
CA TRP A 50 -1.56 5.20 8.94
C TRP A 50 -2.84 5.47 8.16
N MET A 51 -3.88 5.89 8.88
CA MET A 51 -5.14 6.34 8.29
C MET A 51 -5.52 7.69 8.88
N GLY A 52 -5.86 8.64 7.99
CA GLY A 52 -6.35 9.94 8.40
C GLY A 52 -7.81 9.87 8.84
N SER A 53 -8.35 11.01 9.25
CA SER A 53 -9.78 11.13 9.54
C SER A 53 -10.58 11.24 8.24
N PRO A 54 -11.84 10.80 8.23
CA PRO A 54 -12.73 11.06 7.10
C PRO A 54 -12.84 12.55 6.82
N LEU A 55 -12.96 12.93 5.55
CA LEU A 55 -13.01 14.32 5.13
C LEU A 55 -14.42 14.82 4.77
N THR A 56 -15.44 14.06 5.12
CA THR A 56 -16.85 14.44 4.92
C THR A 56 -17.12 15.77 5.63
N GLY A 57 -17.63 16.76 4.88
CA GLY A 57 -17.92 18.06 5.43
C GLY A 57 -16.72 18.96 5.71
N VAL A 58 -15.53 18.53 5.33
CA VAL A 58 -14.30 19.31 5.52
C VAL A 58 -14.11 20.26 4.35
N TYR A 59 -13.88 21.54 4.64
CA TYR A 59 -13.70 22.56 3.63
C TYR A 59 -12.27 22.61 3.09
N ALA A 60 -12.09 23.30 1.95
CA ALA A 60 -10.85 23.26 1.18
C ALA A 60 -9.57 23.55 1.98
N PRO A 61 -9.48 24.58 2.86
CA PRO A 61 -8.24 24.82 3.59
C PRO A 61 -7.82 23.64 4.48
N GLU A 62 -8.75 23.09 5.24
CA GLU A 62 -8.49 21.95 6.13
C GLU A 62 -8.23 20.68 5.33
N ARG A 63 -8.91 20.52 4.19
CA ARG A 63 -8.67 19.38 3.29
C ARG A 63 -7.27 19.43 2.72
N ASN A 64 -6.79 20.59 2.31
CA ASN A 64 -5.44 20.78 1.80
C ASN A 64 -4.40 20.49 2.88
N GLU A 65 -4.65 20.93 4.12
CA GLU A 65 -3.76 20.63 5.25
C GLU A 65 -3.69 19.12 5.51
N ALA A 66 -4.82 18.41 5.42
CA ALA A 66 -4.86 16.96 5.60
C ALA A 66 -4.06 16.24 4.52
N GLU A 67 -4.18 16.68 3.26
CA GLU A 67 -3.41 16.13 2.15
C GLU A 67 -1.91 16.37 2.32
N GLU A 68 -1.52 17.59 2.70
CA GLU A 68 -0.11 17.93 2.94
C GLU A 68 0.46 17.10 4.10
N ALA A 69 -0.30 16.91 5.17
CA ALA A 69 0.13 16.10 6.30
C ALA A 69 0.32 14.62 5.89
N ALA A 70 -0.59 14.09 5.09
CA ALA A 70 -0.48 12.72 4.60
C ALA A 70 0.73 12.54 3.67
N GLU A 71 0.98 13.49 2.78
CA GLU A 71 2.14 13.46 1.89
C GLU A 71 3.45 13.58 2.67
N ALA A 72 3.46 14.37 3.75
CA ALA A 72 4.61 14.48 4.63
C ALA A 72 4.90 13.16 5.35
N GLN A 73 3.86 12.44 5.77
CA GLN A 73 3.98 11.10 6.37
C GLN A 73 4.63 10.13 5.37
N LEU A 74 4.13 10.11 4.13
CA LEU A 74 4.70 9.26 3.09
C LEU A 74 6.17 9.61 2.82
N SER A 75 6.47 10.89 2.64
CA SER A 75 7.83 11.32 2.32
C SER A 75 8.82 10.98 3.42
N ALA A 76 8.42 11.14 4.69
CA ALA A 76 9.26 10.79 5.83
C ALA A 76 9.53 9.28 5.87
N LEU A 77 8.50 8.47 5.65
CA LEU A 77 8.66 7.02 5.63
C LEU A 77 9.55 6.56 4.47
N VAL A 78 9.37 7.13 3.28
CA VAL A 78 10.19 6.79 2.11
C VAL A 78 11.67 7.09 2.38
N ARG A 79 11.98 8.23 3.00
CA ARG A 79 13.37 8.55 3.34
C ARG A 79 13.95 7.54 4.33
N GLN A 80 13.18 7.14 5.34
CA GLN A 80 13.64 6.15 6.32
C GLN A 80 13.87 4.79 5.66
N LEU A 81 13.02 4.40 4.74
CA LEU A 81 13.16 3.12 4.03
C LEU A 81 14.28 3.15 2.99
N ASP A 82 14.51 4.29 2.33
CA ASP A 82 15.67 4.46 1.46
C ASP A 82 16.98 4.32 2.25
N ASP A 83 17.04 4.89 3.46
CA ASP A 83 18.21 4.78 4.31
C ASP A 83 18.43 3.32 4.76
N ARG A 84 17.35 2.57 4.96
CA ARG A 84 17.44 1.19 5.45
C ARG A 84 17.68 0.18 4.33
N TYR A 85 17.06 0.34 3.18
CA TYR A 85 17.04 -0.65 2.10
C TYR A 85 17.66 -0.20 0.80
N GLY A 86 18.04 1.07 0.69
CA GLY A 86 18.60 1.63 -0.53
C GLY A 86 17.55 2.32 -1.39
N PRO A 87 17.93 2.78 -2.59
CA PRO A 87 17.01 3.53 -3.44
C PRO A 87 15.79 2.71 -3.85
N HIS A 88 14.63 3.37 -3.85
CA HIS A 88 13.37 2.78 -4.28
C HIS A 88 13.18 2.92 -5.80
N ARG A 89 12.18 2.19 -6.31
CA ARG A 89 11.64 2.43 -7.66
C ARG A 89 10.15 2.73 -7.55
N GLN A 90 9.58 3.34 -8.56
CA GLN A 90 8.15 3.64 -8.61
C GLN A 90 7.45 2.64 -9.52
N VAL A 91 6.24 2.25 -9.12
CA VAL A 91 5.35 1.44 -9.93
C VAL A 91 4.03 2.19 -10.05
N ALA A 92 3.72 2.63 -11.27
CA ALA A 92 2.51 3.40 -11.52
C ALA A 92 1.27 2.52 -11.53
N MET A 93 0.16 3.06 -11.03
CA MET A 93 -1.11 2.34 -10.93
C MET A 93 -2.09 2.69 -12.06
N HIS A 94 -1.71 3.50 -13.03
CA HIS A 94 -2.63 3.89 -14.10
C HIS A 94 -2.99 2.72 -15.03
N VAL A 95 -2.06 1.84 -15.36
CA VAL A 95 -2.35 0.67 -16.19
C VAL A 95 -3.27 -0.32 -15.48
N PRO A 96 -3.01 -0.70 -14.21
CA PRO A 96 -3.98 -1.48 -13.45
C PRO A 96 -5.38 -0.87 -13.42
N LEU A 97 -5.48 0.44 -13.21
CA LEU A 97 -6.78 1.12 -13.20
C LEU A 97 -7.51 0.98 -14.54
N PHE A 98 -6.80 1.20 -15.66
CA PHE A 98 -7.40 1.05 -16.99
C PHE A 98 -7.83 -0.40 -17.25
N ARG A 99 -7.05 -1.37 -16.82
CA ARG A 99 -7.42 -2.79 -16.96
C ARG A 99 -8.66 -3.12 -16.14
N LYS A 100 -8.77 -2.58 -14.92
CA LYS A 100 -9.97 -2.77 -14.11
C LYS A 100 -11.21 -2.22 -14.82
N ILE A 101 -11.13 -1.01 -15.34
CA ILE A 101 -12.24 -0.36 -16.05
C ILE A 101 -12.64 -1.18 -17.28
N ALA A 102 -11.65 -1.72 -18.00
CA ALA A 102 -11.89 -2.55 -19.18
C ALA A 102 -12.34 -3.98 -18.87
N GLY A 103 -12.22 -4.41 -17.60
CA GLY A 103 -12.50 -5.78 -17.22
C GLY A 103 -11.43 -6.78 -17.62
N ASP A 104 -10.20 -6.30 -17.87
CA ASP A 104 -9.07 -7.15 -18.26
C ASP A 104 -8.44 -7.81 -17.05
N PRO A 105 -7.89 -9.03 -17.20
CA PRO A 105 -7.21 -9.70 -16.10
C PRO A 105 -5.90 -9.01 -15.72
N MET A 106 -5.54 -9.12 -14.45
CA MET A 106 -4.27 -8.61 -13.95
C MET A 106 -3.82 -9.46 -12.74
N PRO A 107 -2.55 -9.35 -12.31
CA PRO A 107 -2.09 -10.06 -11.12
C PRO A 107 -2.95 -9.79 -9.90
N ALA A 108 -3.08 -10.78 -9.01
CA ALA A 108 -3.96 -10.71 -7.85
C ALA A 108 -3.70 -9.49 -6.96
N LEU A 109 -2.44 -9.11 -6.77
CA LEU A 109 -2.10 -7.92 -5.99
C LEU A 109 -2.71 -6.65 -6.59
N PHE A 110 -2.53 -6.43 -7.89
CA PHE A 110 -3.08 -5.24 -8.54
C PHE A 110 -4.60 -5.27 -8.57
N GLN A 111 -5.19 -6.45 -8.76
CA GLN A 111 -6.64 -6.59 -8.70
C GLN A 111 -7.17 -6.18 -7.32
N ALA A 112 -6.52 -6.62 -6.24
CA ALA A 112 -6.92 -6.28 -4.88
C ALA A 112 -6.78 -4.78 -4.62
N LEU A 113 -5.68 -4.18 -5.05
CA LEU A 113 -5.45 -2.73 -4.88
C LEU A 113 -6.55 -1.92 -5.60
N CYS A 114 -6.88 -2.31 -6.82
CA CYS A 114 -7.93 -1.63 -7.58
C CYS A 114 -9.31 -1.85 -6.97
N ASP A 115 -9.63 -3.07 -6.56
CA ASP A 115 -10.93 -3.39 -5.97
C ASP A 115 -11.18 -2.62 -4.67
N GLU A 116 -10.13 -2.26 -3.95
CA GLU A 116 -10.23 -1.51 -2.71
C GLU A 116 -9.94 -0.02 -2.87
N ASP A 117 -9.84 0.46 -4.10
CA ASP A 117 -9.54 1.87 -4.43
C ASP A 117 -8.22 2.36 -3.83
N LEU A 118 -7.26 1.46 -3.68
CA LEU A 118 -5.91 1.79 -3.24
C LEU A 118 -5.05 2.06 -4.47
N LEU A 119 -5.28 3.20 -5.11
CA LEU A 119 -4.78 3.54 -6.44
C LEU A 119 -3.55 4.44 -6.46
N GLY A 120 -3.00 4.78 -5.31
CA GLY A 120 -1.76 5.55 -5.23
C GLY A 120 -0.59 4.76 -5.81
N ASP A 121 0.31 5.45 -6.51
CA ASP A 121 1.50 4.80 -7.06
C ASP A 121 2.32 4.15 -5.96
N LEU A 122 2.91 3.01 -6.28
CA LEU A 122 3.69 2.23 -5.32
C LEU A 122 5.14 2.68 -5.32
N THR A 123 5.69 2.88 -4.13
CA THR A 123 7.13 3.07 -3.93
C THR A 123 7.68 1.75 -3.43
N VAL A 124 8.59 1.13 -4.19
CA VAL A 124 8.96 -0.29 -4.02
C VAL A 124 10.44 -0.44 -3.68
N TRP A 125 10.71 -1.30 -2.71
CA TRP A 125 12.07 -1.78 -2.37
C TRP A 125 12.10 -3.29 -2.57
N ALA A 126 13.14 -3.78 -3.24
CA ALA A 126 13.29 -5.22 -3.52
C ALA A 126 14.73 -5.56 -3.87
N PRO A 127 15.29 -6.59 -3.27
CA PRO A 127 14.74 -7.41 -2.21
C PRO A 127 14.91 -6.77 -0.82
N VAL A 128 13.98 -7.06 0.09
CA VAL A 128 14.05 -6.61 1.48
C VAL A 128 14.28 -7.85 2.36
N PRO A 129 15.31 -7.86 3.22
CA PRO A 129 15.55 -9.01 4.08
C PRO A 129 14.45 -9.18 5.12
N THR A 130 14.13 -10.43 5.42
CA THR A 130 13.20 -10.81 6.49
C THR A 130 13.94 -11.64 7.52
N ALA A 131 13.31 -11.88 8.67
CA ALA A 131 13.86 -12.78 9.68
C ALA A 131 13.44 -14.24 9.48
N ARG A 132 12.77 -14.56 8.37
CA ARG A 132 12.21 -15.90 8.11
C ARG A 132 13.19 -16.72 7.28
N PRO A 133 13.66 -17.90 7.80
CA PRO A 133 14.60 -18.74 7.03
C PRO A 133 14.01 -19.27 5.72
N GLU A 134 12.72 -19.57 5.69
CA GLU A 134 12.04 -20.11 4.51
C GLU A 134 11.75 -19.06 3.45
N THR A 135 11.77 -17.78 3.84
CA THR A 135 11.52 -16.65 2.92
C THR A 135 12.48 -15.52 3.30
N PRO A 136 13.77 -15.63 2.91
CA PRO A 136 14.79 -14.69 3.40
C PRO A 136 14.62 -13.26 2.88
N THR A 137 13.95 -13.09 1.76
CA THR A 137 13.67 -11.74 1.20
C THR A 137 12.23 -11.65 0.71
N ARG A 138 11.72 -10.43 0.70
CA ARG A 138 10.39 -10.10 0.18
C ARG A 138 10.45 -8.79 -0.58
N GLN A 139 9.39 -8.51 -1.32
CA GLN A 139 9.15 -7.20 -1.93
C GLN A 139 8.35 -6.35 -0.95
N LEU A 140 8.71 -5.09 -0.85
CA LEU A 140 8.00 -4.13 0.01
C LEU A 140 7.57 -2.94 -0.81
N ALA A 141 6.34 -2.50 -0.63
CA ALA A 141 5.88 -1.26 -1.23
C ALA A 141 5.07 -0.46 -0.23
N VAL A 142 5.06 0.86 -0.39
CA VAL A 142 4.16 1.76 0.34
C VAL A 142 3.47 2.66 -0.67
N SER A 143 2.27 3.09 -0.34
CA SER A 143 1.54 4.05 -1.15
C SER A 143 0.59 4.87 -0.30
N LEU A 144 0.24 6.05 -0.80
CA LEU A 144 -0.76 6.92 -0.19
C LEU A 144 -1.97 6.94 -1.12
N SER A 145 -3.12 6.53 -0.59
CA SER A 145 -4.35 6.37 -1.36
C SER A 145 -5.54 6.99 -0.65
N GLN A 146 -6.58 7.27 -1.42
CA GLN A 146 -7.86 7.76 -0.93
C GLN A 146 -8.93 7.26 -1.89
N SER A 147 -9.97 6.58 -1.37
CA SER A 147 -10.97 5.98 -2.25
C SER A 147 -11.87 7.01 -2.93
N ASP A 148 -12.19 8.11 -2.22
CA ASP A 148 -12.90 9.26 -2.79
C ASP A 148 -12.58 10.51 -1.97
N GLY A 149 -13.12 11.67 -2.37
CA GLY A 149 -12.81 12.93 -1.74
C GLY A 149 -13.23 13.07 -0.28
N ASP A 150 -14.15 12.23 0.20
CA ASP A 150 -14.64 12.24 1.58
C ASP A 150 -14.04 11.13 2.42
N ALA A 151 -13.41 10.15 1.81
CA ALA A 151 -12.80 9.03 2.51
C ALA A 151 -11.50 9.44 3.21
N PRO A 152 -11.08 8.71 4.25
CA PRO A 152 -9.79 8.96 4.86
C PRO A 152 -8.64 8.69 3.88
N MET A 153 -7.57 9.46 4.02
CA MET A 153 -6.33 9.16 3.31
C MET A 153 -5.61 8.02 4.05
N ILE A 154 -5.07 7.09 3.29
CA ILE A 154 -4.46 5.87 3.84
C ILE A 154 -3.04 5.72 3.33
N LEU A 155 -2.09 5.64 4.25
CA LEU A 155 -0.74 5.23 3.96
C LEU A 155 -0.68 3.72 4.20
N CYS A 156 -0.60 2.95 3.13
CA CYS A 156 -0.61 1.49 3.22
C CYS A 156 0.74 0.89 2.85
N ALA A 157 0.98 -0.32 3.35
CA ALA A 157 2.14 -1.14 3.01
C ALA A 157 1.69 -2.39 2.29
N VAL A 158 2.49 -2.81 1.34
CA VAL A 158 2.33 -4.08 0.62
C VAL A 158 3.58 -4.92 0.88
N VAL A 159 3.39 -6.16 1.30
CA VAL A 159 4.45 -7.14 1.42
C VAL A 159 4.12 -8.28 0.47
N SER A 160 5.07 -8.63 -0.40
CA SER A 160 4.81 -9.64 -1.45
C SER A 160 5.97 -10.62 -1.54
N ASP A 161 5.65 -11.90 -1.70
CA ASP A 161 6.61 -12.96 -2.01
C ASP A 161 6.87 -13.07 -3.52
N HIS A 162 6.10 -12.33 -4.33
CA HIS A 162 6.28 -12.26 -5.78
C HIS A 162 6.76 -10.88 -6.19
N PRO A 163 7.52 -10.76 -7.30
CA PRO A 163 7.96 -9.46 -7.78
C PRO A 163 6.79 -8.50 -8.03
N ILE A 164 6.95 -7.26 -7.55
CA ILE A 164 6.00 -6.18 -7.85
C ILE A 164 6.52 -5.49 -9.09
N THR A 165 5.94 -5.78 -10.24
CA THR A 165 6.42 -5.31 -11.53
C THR A 165 5.36 -4.43 -12.19
N GLU A 166 5.80 -3.28 -12.70
CA GLU A 166 4.91 -2.37 -13.40
C GLU A 166 4.31 -3.06 -14.63
N LEU A 167 2.99 -2.98 -14.77
CA LEU A 167 2.31 -3.59 -15.91
C LEU A 167 2.60 -2.79 -17.17
N PRO A 168 2.88 -3.47 -18.30
CA PRO A 168 3.15 -2.76 -19.54
C PRO A 168 1.89 -2.09 -20.08
N GLU A 169 2.07 -0.93 -20.71
CA GLU A 169 0.99 -0.31 -21.45
C GLU A 169 0.76 -1.17 -22.70
N ASP A 170 -0.50 -1.51 -22.90
CA ASP A 170 -0.87 -2.30 -24.07
C ASP A 170 -0.75 -1.42 -25.32
N GLY A 171 -0.02 -1.93 -26.25
CA GLY A 171 0.08 -1.29 -27.56
C GLY A 171 -1.22 -1.39 -28.33
#